data_d04dd12bcd052a76caca5b677a401377
#
_entry.id   d04dd12bcd052a76caca5b677a401377
#
_cell.length_a   1.000
_cell.length_b   1.000
_cell.length_c   1.000
_cell.angle_alpha   90.00
_cell.angle_beta   90.00
_cell.angle_gamma   90.00
#
_symmetry.space_group_name_H-M   'P 1'
#
loop_
_entity.id
_entity.type
_entity.pdbx_description
1 polymer ?
#
loop_
_entity_poly.entity_id
_entity_poly.type
_entity_poly.pdbx_seq_one_letter_code
_entity_poly.pdbx_strand_id
1 'polypeptide(L)'
;VICNHQSWFDIPLVQEIITGRGPIIKFLVKRELVWVPIIGWICLALNFPRLRRKKNNDSSLNDFSIIEKATKNHGIASGALLVFPEGTRFTELKKATQQAPYQRLLKPKAGGLKMIKQHVEGNTKLIDITIDYHKKDVRIWDCLRGDPKKITITIEHYNLAEIDDIETWLNKRWLEKDHILTGEY
;
A
#
# COMPACT_ATOMS: atom_id res chain seq x y z
N VAL A 1 7.10 2.41 -2.14
CA VAL A 1 6.83 1.34 -1.17
C VAL A 1 5.52 0.67 -1.51
N ILE A 2 5.46 -0.66 -1.54
CA ILE A 2 4.22 -1.43 -1.60
C ILE A 2 4.09 -2.31 -0.36
N CYS A 3 2.85 -2.56 0.07
CA CYS A 3 2.58 -3.36 1.25
C CYS A 3 1.23 -4.09 1.12
N ASN A 4 1.08 -5.28 1.70
CA ASN A 4 -0.21 -5.90 1.93
C ASN A 4 -1.02 -5.08 2.95
N HIS A 5 -2.35 -5.22 2.95
CA HIS A 5 -3.20 -4.37 3.79
C HIS A 5 -4.18 -5.18 4.63
N GLN A 6 -3.81 -5.41 5.88
CA GLN A 6 -4.61 -6.20 6.82
C GLN A 6 -5.32 -5.34 7.87
N SER A 7 -4.67 -4.28 8.35
CA SER A 7 -5.16 -3.43 9.43
C SER A 7 -4.98 -1.95 9.12
N TRP A 8 -5.71 -1.09 9.80
CA TRP A 8 -5.39 0.34 9.86
C TRP A 8 -4.04 0.60 10.53
N PHE A 9 -3.57 -0.33 11.32
CA PHE A 9 -2.27 -0.25 11.99
C PHE A 9 -1.08 -0.42 11.05
N ASP A 10 -1.30 -0.94 9.83
CA ASP A 10 -0.26 -1.05 8.80
C ASP A 10 0.34 0.31 8.47
N ILE A 11 -0.47 1.37 8.49
CA ILE A 11 -0.06 2.74 8.13
C ILE A 11 1.00 3.29 9.09
N PRO A 12 0.73 3.43 10.41
CA PRO A 12 1.75 3.90 11.35
C PRO A 12 2.94 2.94 11.45
N LEU A 13 2.72 1.63 11.29
CA LEU A 13 3.80 0.65 11.33
C LEU A 13 4.78 0.81 10.17
N VAL A 14 4.29 0.94 8.94
CA VAL A 14 5.13 1.18 7.76
C VAL A 14 5.78 2.56 7.85
N GLN A 15 5.07 3.57 8.37
CA GLN A 15 5.63 4.89 8.61
C GLN A 15 6.85 4.81 9.54
N GLU A 16 6.75 4.12 10.67
CA GLU A 16 7.85 3.95 11.63
C GLU A 16 9.07 3.25 11.00
N ILE A 17 8.83 2.14 10.28
CA ILE A 17 9.88 1.35 9.64
C ILE A 17 10.68 2.18 8.63
N ILE A 18 10.00 2.98 7.83
CA ILE A 18 10.66 3.73 6.75
C ILE A 18 11.23 5.06 7.28
N THR A 19 10.49 5.80 8.11
CA THR A 19 10.92 7.13 8.58
C THR A 19 12.11 7.04 9.53
N GLY A 20 12.21 5.97 10.30
CA GLY A 20 13.37 5.73 11.17
C GLY A 20 14.69 5.50 10.39
N ARG A 21 14.62 5.27 9.08
CA ARG A 21 15.77 4.96 8.21
C ARG A 21 15.78 5.71 6.89
N GLY A 22 14.79 6.55 6.62
CA GLY A 22 14.62 7.19 5.32
C GLY A 22 13.63 8.35 5.30
N PRO A 23 13.13 8.72 4.12
CA PRO A 23 12.27 9.88 3.93
C PRO A 23 10.86 9.66 4.48
N ILE A 24 10.17 10.78 4.75
CA ILE A 24 8.75 10.74 5.15
C ILE A 24 7.90 10.09 4.06
N ILE A 25 7.09 9.13 4.45
CA ILE A 25 6.18 8.43 3.53
C ILE A 25 4.95 9.29 3.26
N LYS A 26 4.58 9.42 2.00
CA LYS A 26 3.31 9.97 1.56
C LYS A 26 2.37 8.83 1.14
N PHE A 27 1.12 8.91 1.59
CA PHE A 27 0.10 7.91 1.28
C PHE A 27 -0.85 8.47 0.22
N LEU A 28 -1.30 7.60 -0.67
CA LEU A 28 -2.46 7.88 -1.51
C LEU A 28 -3.73 7.68 -0.65
N VAL A 29 -4.33 8.78 -0.23
CA VAL A 29 -5.47 8.77 0.69
C VAL A 29 -6.77 8.89 -0.09
N LYS A 30 -7.76 8.05 0.23
CA LYS A 30 -9.13 8.26 -0.26
C LYS A 30 -9.69 9.56 0.33
N ARG A 31 -10.38 10.38 -0.50
CA ARG A 31 -10.95 11.65 -0.08
C ARG A 31 -11.87 11.54 1.14
N GLU A 32 -12.60 10.43 1.25
CA GLU A 32 -13.52 10.18 2.36
C GLU A 32 -12.81 10.04 3.71
N LEU A 33 -11.52 9.67 3.71
CA LEU A 33 -10.72 9.54 4.92
C LEU A 33 -10.43 10.89 5.60
N VAL A 34 -10.51 11.98 4.85
CA VAL A 34 -10.34 13.36 5.37
C VAL A 34 -11.47 13.73 6.36
N TRP A 35 -12.62 13.08 6.25
CA TRP A 35 -13.75 13.29 7.16
C TRP A 35 -13.66 12.50 8.47
N VAL A 36 -12.67 11.61 8.60
CA VAL A 36 -12.42 10.89 9.85
C VAL A 36 -11.64 11.82 10.80
N PRO A 37 -12.18 12.16 11.97
CA PRO A 37 -11.49 12.99 12.95
C PRO A 37 -10.07 12.47 13.24
N ILE A 38 -9.12 13.38 13.47
CA ILE A 38 -7.70 13.09 13.69
C ILE A 38 -6.97 12.64 12.41
N ILE A 39 -7.42 11.56 11.75
CA ILE A 39 -6.80 11.05 10.50
C ILE A 39 -6.91 12.10 9.40
N GLY A 40 -8.09 12.72 9.24
CA GLY A 40 -8.31 13.78 8.26
C GLY A 40 -7.40 14.98 8.51
N TRP A 41 -7.23 15.39 9.75
CA TRP A 41 -6.34 16.50 10.11
C TRP A 41 -4.87 16.19 9.82
N ILE A 42 -4.41 14.98 10.11
CA ILE A 42 -3.06 14.52 9.76
C ILE A 42 -2.87 14.54 8.24
N CYS A 43 -3.84 14.02 7.48
CA CYS A 43 -3.79 14.02 6.01
C CYS A 43 -3.77 15.44 5.43
N LEU A 44 -4.46 16.40 6.05
CA LEU A 44 -4.45 17.80 5.65
C LEU A 44 -3.13 18.48 6.00
N ALA A 45 -2.65 18.30 7.23
CA ALA A 45 -1.41 18.92 7.72
C ALA A 45 -0.17 18.45 6.94
N LEU A 46 -0.11 17.17 6.59
CA LEU A 46 0.99 16.58 5.82
C LEU A 46 0.78 16.66 4.29
N ASN A 47 -0.28 17.32 3.85
CA ASN A 47 -0.61 17.51 2.42
C ASN A 47 -0.56 16.21 1.60
N PHE A 48 -1.23 15.15 2.09
CA PHE A 48 -1.28 13.88 1.39
C PHE A 48 -2.09 13.97 0.08
N PRO A 49 -1.64 13.33 -1.00
CA PRO A 49 -2.36 13.29 -2.26
C PRO A 49 -3.70 12.55 -2.09
N ARG A 50 -4.81 13.18 -2.51
CA ARG A 50 -6.18 12.70 -2.28
C ARG A 50 -6.80 12.17 -3.56
N LEU A 51 -7.13 10.88 -3.59
CA LEU A 51 -7.80 10.24 -4.72
C LEU A 51 -9.30 10.56 -4.73
N ARG A 52 -9.84 11.01 -5.88
CA ARG A 52 -11.29 11.19 -6.10
C ARG A 52 -11.84 9.98 -6.84
N ARG A 53 -12.59 9.12 -6.17
CA ARG A 53 -13.43 8.12 -6.86
C ARG A 53 -14.74 8.78 -7.27
N LYS A 54 -14.94 9.05 -8.56
CA LYS A 54 -16.28 9.17 -9.15
C LYS A 54 -16.75 7.80 -9.63
N LYS A 55 -18.05 7.54 -9.50
CA LYS A 55 -18.72 6.26 -9.83
C LYS A 55 -18.76 5.94 -11.34
N ASN A 56 -18.28 6.82 -12.20
CA ASN A 56 -18.29 6.70 -13.67
C ASN A 56 -16.86 6.49 -14.20
N ASN A 57 -16.74 5.86 -15.38
CA ASN A 57 -15.50 5.44 -16.05
C ASN A 57 -14.41 6.51 -16.26
N ASP A 58 -14.66 7.77 -15.98
CA ASP A 58 -13.70 8.89 -16.03
C ASP A 58 -12.82 9.03 -14.77
N SER A 59 -12.98 8.15 -13.77
CA SER A 59 -12.25 8.24 -12.51
C SER A 59 -10.74 7.92 -12.64
N SER A 60 -10.36 7.15 -13.65
CA SER A 60 -8.95 6.82 -13.89
C SER A 60 -8.12 8.07 -14.23
N LEU A 61 -8.58 8.95 -15.11
CA LEU A 61 -7.84 10.12 -15.54
C LEU A 61 -7.57 11.14 -14.41
N ASN A 62 -8.52 11.30 -13.47
CA ASN A 62 -8.34 12.18 -12.31
C ASN A 62 -7.38 11.60 -11.26
N ASP A 63 -7.42 10.29 -11.05
CA ASP A 63 -6.46 9.61 -10.17
C ASP A 63 -5.04 9.68 -10.77
N PHE A 64 -4.93 9.62 -12.10
CA PHE A 64 -3.71 9.82 -12.89
C PHE A 64 -3.07 11.18 -12.63
N SER A 65 -3.86 12.26 -12.74
CA SER A 65 -3.34 13.63 -12.53
C SER A 65 -2.87 13.88 -11.09
N ILE A 66 -3.45 13.19 -10.12
CA ILE A 66 -3.08 13.32 -8.70
C ILE A 66 -1.77 12.59 -8.41
N ILE A 67 -1.60 11.39 -8.96
CA ILE A 67 -0.33 10.65 -8.83
C ILE A 67 0.77 11.38 -9.60
N GLU A 68 0.50 11.86 -10.82
CA GLU A 68 1.44 12.66 -11.59
C GLU A 68 1.87 13.93 -10.83
N LYS A 69 0.94 14.65 -10.19
CA LYS A 69 1.26 15.79 -9.33
C LYS A 69 2.03 15.39 -8.08
N ALA A 70 1.70 14.24 -7.48
CA ALA A 70 2.43 13.74 -6.32
C ALA A 70 3.86 13.34 -6.68
N THR A 71 4.10 12.84 -7.89
CA THR A 71 5.44 12.49 -8.38
C THR A 71 6.21 13.70 -8.91
N LYS A 72 5.57 14.64 -9.62
CA LYS A 72 6.23 15.83 -10.21
C LYS A 72 6.45 16.97 -9.20
N ASN A 73 5.43 17.33 -8.39
CA ASN A 73 5.49 18.53 -7.53
C ASN A 73 6.23 18.30 -6.21
N HIS A 74 6.57 17.07 -5.88
CA HIS A 74 7.27 16.75 -4.66
C HIS A 74 8.58 16.05 -4.93
N GLY A 75 9.28 16.42 -6.01
CA GLY A 75 10.52 15.77 -6.39
C GLY A 75 10.80 14.56 -5.51
N ILE A 76 10.71 13.36 -6.03
CA ILE A 76 10.98 12.11 -5.27
C ILE A 76 12.33 12.16 -4.54
N ALA A 77 13.11 13.19 -4.79
CA ALA A 77 14.38 13.49 -4.11
C ALA A 77 14.28 13.51 -2.56
N SER A 78 13.09 13.60 -1.97
CA SER A 78 12.96 13.65 -0.50
C SER A 78 11.74 12.92 0.09
N GLY A 79 11.08 12.01 -0.65
CA GLY A 79 9.89 11.32 -0.13
C GLY A 79 9.71 9.90 -0.66
N ALA A 80 8.98 9.07 0.06
CA ALA A 80 8.53 7.77 -0.40
C ALA A 80 7.01 7.76 -0.59
N LEU A 81 6.51 7.07 -1.62
CA LEU A 81 5.09 6.89 -1.86
C LEU A 81 4.68 5.47 -1.45
N LEU A 82 3.72 5.34 -0.53
CA LEU A 82 3.18 4.05 -0.13
C LEU A 82 1.90 3.75 -0.90
N VAL A 83 1.85 2.55 -1.45
CA VAL A 83 0.70 1.99 -2.15
C VAL A 83 0.31 0.66 -1.52
N PHE A 84 -0.97 0.47 -1.26
CA PHE A 84 -1.55 -0.83 -0.97
C PHE A 84 -2.20 -1.38 -2.24
N PRO A 85 -1.57 -2.31 -2.97
CA PRO A 85 -2.09 -2.80 -4.25
C PRO A 85 -3.48 -3.44 -4.16
N GLU A 86 -3.86 -4.00 -3.02
CA GLU A 86 -5.19 -4.52 -2.77
C GLU A 86 -6.29 -3.45 -2.83
N GLY A 87 -5.93 -2.17 -2.61
CA GLY A 87 -6.82 -1.02 -2.64
C GLY A 87 -7.84 -0.98 -1.51
N THR A 88 -7.84 -1.95 -0.62
CA THR A 88 -8.67 -2.03 0.59
C THR A 88 -8.09 -3.06 1.55
N ARG A 89 -8.43 -2.98 2.84
CA ARG A 89 -8.01 -3.97 3.84
C ARG A 89 -8.63 -5.34 3.56
N PHE A 90 -7.84 -6.37 3.84
CA PHE A 90 -8.31 -7.76 3.79
C PHE A 90 -9.53 -7.98 4.68
N THR A 91 -10.48 -8.73 4.20
CA THR A 91 -11.54 -9.40 4.96
C THR A 91 -11.97 -10.65 4.19
N GLU A 92 -12.40 -11.70 4.87
CA GLU A 92 -12.86 -12.94 4.22
C GLU A 92 -14.02 -12.68 3.25
N LEU A 93 -14.94 -11.76 3.59
CA LEU A 93 -16.04 -11.38 2.69
C LEU A 93 -15.52 -10.78 1.36
N LYS A 94 -14.55 -9.87 1.42
CA LYS A 94 -13.97 -9.27 0.22
C LYS A 94 -13.17 -10.28 -0.59
N LYS A 95 -12.44 -11.17 0.07
CA LYS A 95 -11.73 -12.27 -0.57
C LYS A 95 -12.71 -13.13 -1.37
N ALA A 96 -13.81 -13.56 -0.76
CA ALA A 96 -14.86 -14.33 -1.42
C ALA A 96 -15.49 -13.57 -2.60
N THR A 97 -15.84 -12.29 -2.40
CA THR A 97 -16.42 -11.43 -3.44
C THR A 97 -15.49 -11.23 -4.64
N GLN A 98 -14.18 -11.12 -4.39
CA GLN A 98 -13.17 -10.96 -5.45
C GLN A 98 -12.71 -12.27 -6.04
N GLN A 99 -13.14 -13.41 -5.50
CA GLN A 99 -12.62 -14.74 -5.85
C GLN A 99 -11.07 -14.72 -5.85
N ALA A 100 -10.49 -14.15 -4.77
CA ALA A 100 -9.05 -14.05 -4.68
C ALA A 100 -8.43 -15.44 -4.51
N PRO A 101 -7.37 -15.79 -5.27
CA PRO A 101 -6.74 -17.11 -5.21
C PRO A 101 -5.88 -17.30 -3.96
N TYR A 102 -5.65 -16.23 -3.19
CA TYR A 102 -4.81 -16.19 -2.01
C TYR A 102 -5.58 -16.58 -0.75
N GLN A 103 -4.91 -17.10 0.25
CA GLN A 103 -5.54 -17.46 1.53
C GLN A 103 -5.70 -16.26 2.46
N ARG A 104 -4.70 -15.38 2.51
CA ARG A 104 -4.59 -14.25 3.45
C ARG A 104 -4.52 -12.88 2.77
N LEU A 105 -4.70 -12.80 1.46
CA LEU A 105 -4.59 -11.58 0.67
C LEU A 105 -5.77 -11.39 -0.28
N LEU A 106 -5.98 -10.15 -0.73
CA LEU A 106 -6.89 -9.82 -1.83
C LEU A 106 -6.10 -9.75 -3.15
N LYS A 107 -6.82 -9.75 -4.27
CA LYS A 107 -6.18 -9.58 -5.59
C LYS A 107 -5.49 -8.21 -5.68
N PRO A 108 -4.20 -8.15 -6.01
CA PRO A 108 -3.49 -6.90 -6.19
C PRO A 108 -3.91 -6.23 -7.50
N LYS A 109 -3.91 -4.89 -7.50
CA LYS A 109 -4.21 -4.05 -8.66
C LYS A 109 -2.94 -3.39 -9.17
N ALA A 110 -2.53 -3.76 -10.35
CA ALA A 110 -1.28 -3.27 -10.96
C ALA A 110 -1.35 -1.80 -11.42
N GLY A 111 -2.56 -1.25 -11.64
CA GLY A 111 -2.74 0.06 -12.27
C GLY A 111 -1.99 1.20 -11.59
N GLY A 112 -2.03 1.27 -10.26
CA GLY A 112 -1.31 2.31 -9.50
C GLY A 112 0.22 2.19 -9.66
N LEU A 113 0.76 0.98 -9.62
CA LEU A 113 2.20 0.76 -9.75
C LEU A 113 2.68 0.94 -11.20
N LYS A 114 1.89 0.50 -12.20
CA LYS A 114 2.15 0.77 -13.63
C LYS A 114 2.29 2.27 -13.89
N MET A 115 1.38 3.05 -13.31
CA MET A 115 1.39 4.50 -13.46
C MET A 115 2.61 5.14 -12.78
N ILE A 116 2.92 4.73 -11.54
CA ILE A 116 4.11 5.23 -10.86
C ILE A 116 5.36 4.97 -11.70
N LYS A 117 5.50 3.75 -12.25
CA LYS A 117 6.64 3.40 -13.12
C LYS A 117 6.79 4.34 -14.32
N GLN A 118 5.68 4.80 -14.92
CA GLN A 118 5.71 5.72 -16.06
C GLN A 118 6.18 7.14 -15.72
N HIS A 119 6.13 7.53 -14.44
CA HIS A 119 6.37 8.92 -14.01
C HIS A 119 7.58 9.06 -13.07
N VAL A 120 8.31 7.99 -12.80
CA VAL A 120 9.49 8.02 -11.95
C VAL A 120 10.77 7.78 -12.76
N GLU A 121 11.88 8.21 -12.20
CA GLU A 121 13.20 8.02 -12.79
C GLU A 121 13.63 6.55 -12.82
N GLY A 122 14.47 6.18 -13.79
CA GLY A 122 14.85 4.80 -14.05
C GLY A 122 15.60 4.09 -12.92
N ASN A 123 16.14 4.81 -11.94
CA ASN A 123 16.82 4.24 -10.76
C ASN A 123 15.94 4.19 -9.52
N THR A 124 14.63 4.38 -9.68
CA THR A 124 13.69 4.38 -8.55
C THR A 124 13.63 3.01 -7.87
N LYS A 125 13.92 2.98 -6.57
CA LYS A 125 13.84 1.78 -5.75
C LYS A 125 12.39 1.50 -5.35
N LEU A 126 12.00 0.24 -5.42
CA LEU A 126 10.74 -0.29 -4.92
C LEU A 126 11.02 -1.10 -3.65
N ILE A 127 10.45 -0.68 -2.54
CA ILE A 127 10.49 -1.41 -1.28
C ILE A 127 9.19 -2.19 -1.16
N ASP A 128 9.30 -3.50 -1.04
CA ASP A 128 8.18 -4.41 -0.86
C ASP A 128 8.12 -4.90 0.58
N ILE A 129 7.02 -4.58 1.28
CA ILE A 129 6.83 -4.91 2.70
C ILE A 129 5.72 -5.93 2.83
N THR A 130 6.00 -7.02 3.56
CA THR A 130 4.99 -7.98 4.00
C THR A 130 4.84 -7.89 5.51
N ILE A 131 3.62 -7.61 5.97
CA ILE A 131 3.27 -7.57 7.40
C ILE A 131 2.46 -8.80 7.74
N ASP A 132 2.98 -9.61 8.67
CA ASP A 132 2.27 -10.75 9.25
C ASP A 132 2.01 -10.49 10.74
N TYR A 133 0.75 -10.39 11.07
CA TYR A 133 0.28 -10.27 12.47
C TYR A 133 0.15 -11.62 13.17
N HIS A 134 0.39 -12.74 12.51
CA HIS A 134 0.15 -14.10 12.99
C HIS A 134 -1.29 -14.32 13.48
N LYS A 135 -2.21 -13.47 13.10
CA LYS A 135 -3.63 -13.46 13.49
C LYS A 135 -4.48 -13.01 12.29
N LYS A 136 -5.69 -13.54 12.19
CA LYS A 136 -6.70 -13.06 11.22
C LYS A 136 -7.49 -11.89 11.80
N ASP A 137 -8.05 -11.06 10.92
CA ASP A 137 -8.98 -9.95 11.26
C ASP A 137 -8.46 -8.98 12.32
N VAL A 138 -7.21 -8.58 12.19
CA VAL A 138 -6.54 -7.67 13.13
C VAL A 138 -7.15 -6.27 13.07
N ARG A 139 -7.70 -5.81 14.18
CA ARG A 139 -8.21 -4.45 14.34
C ARG A 139 -7.13 -3.54 14.92
N ILE A 140 -7.22 -2.25 14.62
CA ILE A 140 -6.31 -1.26 15.19
C ILE A 140 -6.31 -1.30 16.74
N TRP A 141 -7.47 -1.51 17.33
CA TRP A 141 -7.62 -1.58 18.79
C TRP A 141 -6.92 -2.80 19.40
N ASP A 142 -6.83 -3.91 18.66
CA ASP A 142 -6.08 -5.08 19.10
C ASP A 142 -4.60 -4.73 19.19
N CYS A 143 -4.05 -4.08 18.17
CA CYS A 143 -2.66 -3.64 18.15
C CYS A 143 -2.35 -2.65 19.29
N LEU A 144 -3.24 -1.68 19.52
CA LEU A 144 -3.07 -0.70 20.61
C LEU A 144 -3.14 -1.33 22.01
N ARG A 145 -3.78 -2.49 22.16
CA ARG A 145 -3.83 -3.28 23.40
C ARG A 145 -2.66 -4.26 23.54
N GLY A 146 -1.74 -4.30 22.56
CA GLY A 146 -0.63 -5.26 22.54
C GLY A 146 -0.99 -6.66 22.06
N ASP A 147 -2.11 -6.81 21.32
CA ASP A 147 -2.49 -8.02 20.62
C ASP A 147 -2.61 -7.71 19.12
N PRO A 148 -1.81 -8.30 18.26
CA PRO A 148 -0.97 -9.50 18.44
C PRO A 148 0.35 -9.22 19.19
N LYS A 149 0.82 -10.23 19.93
CA LYS A 149 2.07 -10.15 20.71
C LYS A 149 3.32 -10.14 19.83
N LYS A 150 3.19 -10.58 18.58
CA LYS A 150 4.28 -10.65 17.60
C LYS A 150 3.76 -10.14 16.25
N ILE A 151 4.55 -9.28 15.62
CA ILE A 151 4.35 -8.84 14.25
C ILE A 151 5.66 -9.14 13.51
N THR A 152 5.57 -9.91 12.44
CA THR A 152 6.73 -10.17 11.56
C THR A 152 6.65 -9.29 10.34
N ILE A 153 7.76 -8.65 10.01
CA ILE A 153 7.86 -7.75 8.87
C ILE A 153 9.00 -8.23 7.99
N THR A 154 8.65 -8.57 6.75
CA THR A 154 9.63 -8.92 5.71
C THR A 154 9.76 -7.76 4.76
N ILE A 155 10.99 -7.35 4.47
CA ILE A 155 11.28 -6.21 3.59
C ILE A 155 12.18 -6.70 2.46
N GLU A 156 11.77 -6.43 1.23
CA GLU A 156 12.55 -6.76 0.04
C GLU A 156 12.71 -5.50 -0.83
N HIS A 157 13.81 -5.45 -1.56
CA HIS A 157 14.18 -4.31 -2.38
C HIS A 157 14.28 -4.72 -3.84
N TYR A 158 13.66 -3.93 -4.71
CA TYR A 158 13.68 -4.10 -6.16
C TYR A 158 14.04 -2.80 -6.85
N ASN A 159 14.55 -2.90 -8.06
CA ASN A 159 14.64 -1.75 -8.96
C ASN A 159 13.38 -1.73 -9.82
N LEU A 160 12.59 -0.66 -9.74
CA LEU A 160 11.32 -0.57 -10.45
C LEU A 160 11.52 -0.58 -11.98
N ALA A 161 12.66 -0.11 -12.48
CA ALA A 161 12.99 -0.13 -13.90
C ALA A 161 13.16 -1.54 -14.46
N GLU A 162 13.67 -2.47 -13.65
CA GLU A 162 13.96 -3.86 -14.06
C GLU A 162 12.72 -4.76 -14.10
N ILE A 163 11.57 -4.27 -13.67
CA ILE A 163 10.31 -5.01 -13.68
C ILE A 163 9.59 -4.74 -15.00
N ASP A 164 9.74 -5.59 -15.99
CA ASP A 164 9.15 -5.37 -17.33
C ASP A 164 7.63 -5.38 -17.29
N ASP A 165 7.03 -6.46 -16.79
CA ASP A 165 5.57 -6.56 -16.60
C ASP A 165 5.19 -6.49 -15.13
N ILE A 166 4.72 -5.32 -14.74
CA ILE A 166 4.27 -5.03 -13.37
C ILE A 166 3.14 -5.96 -12.91
N GLU A 167 2.26 -6.37 -13.82
CA GLU A 167 1.10 -7.18 -13.44
C GLU A 167 1.49 -8.62 -13.10
N THR A 168 2.26 -9.24 -13.98
CA THR A 168 2.80 -10.59 -13.75
C THR A 168 3.71 -10.62 -12.54
N TRP A 169 4.61 -9.63 -12.41
CA TRP A 169 5.50 -9.51 -11.26
C TRP A 169 4.72 -9.37 -9.95
N LEU A 170 3.72 -8.48 -9.92
CA LEU A 170 2.93 -8.20 -8.73
C LEU A 170 2.10 -9.43 -8.29
N ASN A 171 1.52 -10.17 -9.24
CA ASN A 171 0.81 -11.40 -8.94
C ASN A 171 1.73 -12.48 -8.36
N LYS A 172 2.94 -12.63 -8.92
CA LYS A 172 3.96 -13.54 -8.39
C LYS A 172 4.35 -13.14 -6.95
N ARG A 173 4.60 -11.84 -6.70
CA ARG A 173 4.92 -11.33 -5.36
C ARG A 173 3.78 -11.59 -4.37
N TRP A 174 2.52 -11.45 -4.80
CA TRP A 174 1.36 -11.71 -3.94
C TRP A 174 1.23 -13.18 -3.56
N LEU A 175 1.59 -14.09 -4.47
CA LEU A 175 1.66 -15.52 -4.17
C LEU A 175 2.74 -15.82 -3.12
N GLU A 176 3.93 -15.27 -3.30
CA GLU A 176 5.04 -15.44 -2.35
C GLU A 176 4.71 -14.85 -0.96
N LYS A 177 4.06 -13.68 -0.93
CA LYS A 177 3.56 -13.09 0.32
C LYS A 177 2.50 -13.98 1.00
N ASP A 178 1.60 -14.57 0.24
CA ASP A 178 0.56 -15.46 0.79
C ASP A 178 1.21 -16.70 1.43
N HIS A 179 2.23 -17.29 0.82
CA HIS A 179 3.01 -18.38 1.41
C HIS A 179 3.69 -17.95 2.72
N ILE A 180 4.30 -16.75 2.77
CA ILE A 180 4.87 -16.20 4.02
C ILE A 180 3.80 -16.09 5.11
N LEU A 181 2.60 -15.57 4.75
CA LEU A 181 1.51 -15.34 5.69
C LEU A 181 0.82 -16.64 6.15
N THR A 182 0.91 -17.72 5.38
CA THR A 182 0.35 -19.04 5.72
C THR A 182 1.36 -19.95 6.40
N GLY A 183 2.65 -19.62 6.33
CA GLY A 183 3.72 -20.48 6.84
C GLY A 183 4.01 -21.68 5.93
N GLU A 184 3.56 -21.64 4.70
CA GLU A 184 3.83 -22.66 3.69
C GLU A 184 5.18 -22.34 3.02
N TYR A 185 6.27 -22.93 3.52
CA TYR A 185 7.62 -22.88 2.92
C TYR A 185 7.93 -24.17 2.16
#